data_853ae57fe21848695c32edb5fb075df1
#
_entry.id   853ae57fe21848695c32edb5fb075df1
#
_cell.length_a   1.000
_cell.length_b   1.000
_cell.length_c   1.000
_cell.angle_alpha   90.00
_cell.angle_beta   90.00
_cell.angle_gamma   90.00
#
_symmetry.space_group_name_H-M   'P 1'
#
loop_
_entity.id
_entity.type
_entity.pdbx_description
1 polymer ?
#
loop_
_entity_poly.entity_id
_entity_poly.type
_entity_poly.pdbx_seq_one_letter_code
_entity_poly.pdbx_strand_id
1 'polypeptide(L)'
;PGESPRDALARELVEELGIVVRRAAPWIVQEHVYPHAHVELHFFRVFAFDGEPVGHDGQAFSWQRPGAFDVAPLLPANTRVLDALALPPAMGITCAEDLGEEAFLERAARAFERGLRLVQLREKTWPVARRDAFARQLVPLAHAHGATVVVNGSADDALRVGADGT
;
A
#
# COMPACT_ATOMS: atom_id res chain seq x y z
N PRO A 1 -31.08 -5.26 -4.05
CA PRO A 1 -31.24 -4.18 -3.08
C PRO A 1 -31.19 -4.76 -1.66
N GLY A 2 -30.27 -4.25 -0.78
CA GLY A 2 -30.17 -4.69 0.61
C GLY A 2 -29.04 -5.69 0.92
N GLU A 3 -28.33 -6.20 -0.09
CA GLU A 3 -27.14 -7.01 0.12
C GLU A 3 -25.96 -6.12 0.57
N SER A 4 -25.21 -6.56 1.60
CA SER A 4 -24.02 -5.82 2.02
C SER A 4 -22.87 -6.02 1.01
N PRO A 5 -21.92 -5.06 0.88
CA PRO A 5 -20.76 -5.23 0.00
C PRO A 5 -19.93 -6.49 0.31
N ARG A 6 -19.90 -6.92 1.56
CA ARG A 6 -19.21 -8.14 1.98
C ARG A 6 -19.94 -9.41 1.53
N ASP A 7 -21.26 -9.42 1.61
CA ASP A 7 -22.06 -10.57 1.17
C ASP A 7 -22.01 -10.67 -0.35
N ALA A 8 -22.08 -9.54 -1.06
CA ALA A 8 -21.89 -9.50 -2.51
C ALA A 8 -20.51 -10.07 -2.91
N LEU A 9 -19.42 -9.64 -2.27
CA LEU A 9 -18.09 -10.19 -2.50
C LEU A 9 -18.07 -11.72 -2.33
N ALA A 10 -18.65 -12.21 -1.21
CA ALA A 10 -18.63 -13.63 -0.92
C ALA A 10 -19.41 -14.45 -1.96
N ARG A 11 -20.57 -13.95 -2.39
CA ARG A 11 -21.41 -14.58 -3.42
C ARG A 11 -20.68 -14.58 -4.78
N GLU A 12 -20.18 -13.45 -5.21
CA GLU A 12 -19.50 -13.33 -6.53
C GLU A 12 -18.25 -14.19 -6.60
N LEU A 13 -17.45 -14.30 -5.54
CA LEU A 13 -16.27 -15.16 -5.54
C LEU A 13 -16.61 -16.65 -5.58
N VAL A 14 -17.77 -17.06 -5.05
CA VAL A 14 -18.28 -18.43 -5.24
C VAL A 14 -18.73 -18.62 -6.70
N GLU A 15 -19.48 -17.68 -7.24
CA GLU A 15 -20.04 -17.76 -8.60
C GLU A 15 -18.95 -17.72 -9.67
N GLU A 16 -17.99 -16.79 -9.57
CA GLU A 16 -16.98 -16.55 -10.60
C GLU A 16 -15.72 -17.42 -10.47
N LEU A 17 -15.31 -17.74 -9.22
CA LEU A 17 -14.05 -18.45 -8.95
C LEU A 17 -14.19 -19.75 -8.17
N GLY A 18 -15.39 -20.11 -7.72
CA GLY A 18 -15.64 -21.34 -6.94
C GLY A 18 -15.00 -21.34 -5.56
N ILE A 19 -14.64 -20.18 -4.99
CA ILE A 19 -13.99 -20.09 -3.68
C ILE A 19 -14.93 -19.55 -2.60
N VAL A 20 -14.75 -20.04 -1.37
CA VAL A 20 -15.52 -19.61 -0.19
C VAL A 20 -14.64 -18.74 0.70
N VAL A 21 -14.97 -17.46 0.82
CA VAL A 21 -14.21 -16.50 1.64
C VAL A 21 -14.33 -16.84 3.13
N ARG A 22 -13.20 -17.03 3.81
CA ARG A 22 -13.11 -17.27 5.27
C ARG A 22 -12.73 -16.01 6.02
N ARG A 23 -11.80 -15.23 5.49
CA ARG A 23 -11.37 -13.98 6.11
C ARG A 23 -11.10 -12.91 5.06
N ALA A 24 -11.85 -11.82 5.14
CA ALA A 24 -11.64 -10.63 4.34
C ALA A 24 -11.77 -9.37 5.21
N ALA A 25 -11.08 -8.31 4.82
CA ALA A 25 -11.21 -6.99 5.42
C ALA A 25 -11.53 -5.95 4.34
N PRO A 26 -12.42 -4.98 4.63
CA PRO A 26 -12.60 -3.81 3.78
C PRO A 26 -11.26 -3.09 3.59
N TRP A 27 -11.03 -2.57 2.40
CA TRP A 27 -9.78 -1.89 2.11
C TRP A 27 -9.98 -0.50 1.52
N ILE A 28 -10.48 -0.40 0.30
CA ILE A 28 -10.69 0.87 -0.41
C ILE A 28 -12.15 0.94 -0.84
N VAL A 29 -12.76 2.10 -0.68
CA VAL A 29 -14.02 2.46 -1.32
C VAL A 29 -13.75 3.65 -2.22
N GLN A 30 -14.20 3.57 -3.46
CA GLN A 30 -14.06 4.67 -4.41
C GLN A 30 -15.29 4.80 -5.28
N GLU A 31 -15.63 6.03 -5.60
CA GLU A 31 -16.65 6.34 -6.59
C GLU A 31 -16.01 6.41 -7.98
N HIS A 32 -16.73 5.88 -8.96
CA HIS A 32 -16.35 6.00 -10.37
C HIS A 32 -17.56 6.38 -11.19
N VAL A 33 -17.40 7.42 -12.02
CA VAL A 33 -18.45 7.92 -12.89
C VAL A 33 -18.18 7.45 -14.32
N TYR A 34 -19.02 6.53 -14.79
CA TYR A 34 -19.09 6.17 -16.21
C TYR A 34 -20.06 7.10 -16.95
N PRO A 35 -20.01 7.19 -18.28
CA PRO A 35 -20.97 7.99 -19.04
C PRO A 35 -22.43 7.63 -18.80
N HIS A 36 -22.70 6.40 -18.36
CA HIS A 36 -24.05 5.83 -18.19
C HIS A 36 -24.38 5.44 -16.75
N ALA A 37 -23.44 5.54 -15.82
CA ALA A 37 -23.65 5.13 -14.43
C ALA A 37 -22.67 5.79 -13.46
N HIS A 38 -23.14 6.06 -12.23
CA HIS A 38 -22.31 6.39 -11.09
C HIS A 38 -22.29 5.18 -10.18
N VAL A 39 -21.11 4.65 -9.89
CA VAL A 39 -20.93 3.42 -9.11
C VAL A 39 -19.99 3.66 -7.92
N GLU A 40 -20.31 3.04 -6.80
CA GLU A 40 -19.46 2.95 -5.64
C GLU A 40 -18.81 1.55 -5.63
N LEU A 41 -17.49 1.50 -5.73
CA LEU A 41 -16.70 0.29 -5.79
C LEU A 41 -16.08 -0.01 -4.42
N HIS A 42 -16.40 -1.17 -3.87
CA HIS A 42 -15.89 -1.63 -2.58
C HIS A 42 -14.83 -2.70 -2.81
N PHE A 43 -13.58 -2.38 -2.46
CA PHE A 43 -12.47 -3.32 -2.57
C PHE A 43 -12.14 -3.95 -1.22
N PHE A 44 -11.85 -5.24 -1.24
CA PHE A 44 -11.53 -6.01 -0.06
C PHE A 44 -10.18 -6.72 -0.23
N ARG A 45 -9.48 -6.92 0.87
CA ARG A 45 -8.36 -7.87 0.95
C ARG A 45 -8.86 -9.18 1.50
N VAL A 46 -8.75 -10.25 0.72
CA VAL A 46 -9.09 -11.62 1.14
C VAL A 46 -7.81 -12.29 1.63
N PHE A 47 -7.81 -12.74 2.88
CA PHE A 47 -6.63 -13.33 3.53
C PHE A 47 -6.74 -14.85 3.69
N ALA A 48 -7.96 -15.40 3.60
CA ALA A 48 -8.19 -16.83 3.67
C ALA A 48 -9.48 -17.18 2.94
N PHE A 49 -9.43 -18.26 2.19
CA PHE A 49 -10.56 -18.84 1.47
C PHE A 49 -10.39 -20.36 1.36
N ASP A 50 -11.46 -21.09 1.14
CA ASP A 50 -11.48 -22.51 0.81
C ASP A 50 -11.77 -22.68 -0.68
N GLY A 51 -11.30 -23.76 -1.24
CA GLY A 51 -11.43 -24.09 -2.65
C GLY A 51 -10.17 -23.71 -3.44
N GLU A 52 -10.09 -24.17 -4.65
CA GLU A 52 -9.05 -23.80 -5.62
C GLU A 52 -9.68 -22.85 -6.64
N PRO A 53 -9.15 -21.62 -6.81
CA PRO A 53 -9.75 -20.67 -7.74
C PRO A 53 -9.70 -21.20 -9.17
N VAL A 54 -10.86 -21.25 -9.80
CA VAL A 54 -11.04 -21.64 -11.20
C VAL A 54 -11.99 -20.63 -11.83
N GLY A 55 -11.62 -20.08 -12.99
CA GLY A 55 -12.52 -19.19 -13.72
C GLY A 55 -13.74 -19.96 -14.23
N HIS A 56 -14.93 -19.55 -13.79
CA HIS A 56 -16.20 -20.10 -14.25
C HIS A 56 -16.69 -19.33 -15.50
N ASP A 57 -17.74 -19.83 -16.15
CA ASP A 57 -18.36 -19.22 -17.34
C ASP A 57 -17.40 -18.94 -18.52
N GLY A 58 -16.33 -19.72 -18.64
CA GLY A 58 -15.34 -19.58 -19.71
C GLY A 58 -14.40 -18.39 -19.54
N GLN A 59 -14.36 -17.78 -18.37
CA GLN A 59 -13.41 -16.70 -18.08
C GLN A 59 -12.01 -17.25 -17.80
N ALA A 60 -11.00 -16.60 -18.37
CA ALA A 60 -9.62 -16.90 -18.06
C ALA A 60 -9.24 -16.27 -16.70
N PHE A 61 -8.50 -17.00 -15.91
CA PHE A 61 -8.01 -16.58 -14.58
C PHE A 61 -6.49 -16.71 -14.52
N SER A 62 -5.82 -15.72 -13.96
CA SER A 62 -4.38 -15.78 -13.71
C SER A 62 -3.99 -14.99 -12.45
N TRP A 63 -2.99 -15.52 -11.74
CA TRP A 63 -2.39 -14.81 -10.62
C TRP A 63 -1.44 -13.72 -11.12
N GLN A 64 -1.63 -12.49 -10.64
CA GLN A 64 -0.85 -11.33 -11.03
C GLN A 64 -0.01 -10.81 -9.85
N ARG A 65 1.15 -10.24 -10.14
CA ARG A 65 1.99 -9.59 -9.14
C ARG A 65 1.71 -8.09 -9.12
N PRO A 66 1.43 -7.46 -7.95
CA PRO A 66 1.30 -6.02 -7.87
C PRO A 66 2.51 -5.31 -8.50
N GLY A 67 2.26 -4.31 -9.35
CA GLY A 67 3.29 -3.56 -10.06
C GLY A 67 3.91 -4.27 -11.28
N ALA A 68 3.51 -5.50 -11.59
CA ALA A 68 4.02 -6.27 -12.73
C ALA A 68 2.89 -7.08 -13.38
N PHE A 69 1.83 -6.37 -13.82
CA PHE A 69 0.69 -6.98 -14.50
C PHE A 69 1.04 -7.31 -15.96
N ASP A 70 0.76 -8.54 -16.40
CA ASP A 70 0.94 -9.02 -17.76
C ASP A 70 -0.39 -9.22 -18.52
N VAL A 71 -1.50 -8.76 -17.92
CA VAL A 71 -2.85 -8.82 -18.49
C VAL A 71 -3.32 -7.43 -18.93
N ALA A 72 -4.02 -7.37 -20.05
CA ALA A 72 -4.60 -6.14 -20.60
C ALA A 72 -5.89 -6.45 -21.40
N PRO A 73 -6.82 -5.50 -21.52
CA PRO A 73 -6.83 -4.18 -20.86
C PRO A 73 -7.23 -4.26 -19.39
N LEU A 74 -6.67 -3.38 -18.56
CA LEU A 74 -7.13 -3.18 -17.19
C LEU A 74 -8.24 -2.11 -17.17
N LEU A 75 -9.25 -2.29 -16.32
CA LEU A 75 -10.33 -1.32 -16.19
C LEU A 75 -9.82 -0.01 -15.59
N PRO A 76 -10.12 1.17 -16.18
CA PRO A 76 -9.68 2.47 -15.67
C PRO A 76 -10.08 2.71 -14.21
N ALA A 77 -11.23 2.21 -13.79
CA ALA A 77 -11.69 2.30 -12.41
C ALA A 77 -10.77 1.60 -11.40
N ASN A 78 -9.94 0.64 -11.84
CA ASN A 78 -9.04 -0.12 -10.97
C ASN A 78 -7.66 0.53 -10.79
N THR A 79 -7.28 1.54 -11.60
CA THR A 79 -5.93 2.12 -11.59
C THR A 79 -5.46 2.50 -10.18
N ARG A 80 -6.26 3.26 -9.45
CA ARG A 80 -5.90 3.70 -8.07
C ARG A 80 -5.69 2.54 -7.10
N VAL A 81 -6.48 1.48 -7.24
CA VAL A 81 -6.35 0.27 -6.40
C VAL A 81 -5.11 -0.52 -6.77
N LEU A 82 -4.81 -0.63 -8.06
CA LEU A 82 -3.61 -1.31 -8.55
C LEU A 82 -2.34 -0.58 -8.11
N ASP A 83 -2.33 0.76 -8.15
CA ASP A 83 -1.25 1.59 -7.62
C ASP A 83 -1.09 1.37 -6.10
N ALA A 84 -2.21 1.35 -5.37
CA ALA A 84 -2.20 1.10 -3.92
C ALA A 84 -1.72 -0.31 -3.56
N LEU A 85 -1.91 -1.32 -4.43
CA LEU A 85 -1.37 -2.67 -4.24
C LEU A 85 0.15 -2.72 -4.33
N ALA A 86 0.77 -1.80 -5.05
CA ALA A 86 2.23 -1.71 -5.18
C ALA A 86 2.89 -1.09 -3.94
N LEU A 87 2.13 -0.40 -3.07
CA LEU A 87 2.66 0.18 -1.84
C LEU A 87 3.01 -0.90 -0.80
N PRO A 88 4.07 -0.71 -0.01
CA PRO A 88 4.38 -1.58 1.11
C PRO A 88 3.21 -1.70 2.08
N PRO A 89 2.96 -2.89 2.68
CA PRO A 89 1.82 -3.13 3.55
C PRO A 89 1.92 -2.41 4.91
N ALA A 90 3.10 -1.90 5.25
CA ALA A 90 3.37 -1.18 6.49
C ALA A 90 4.27 0.02 6.23
N MET A 91 3.98 1.12 6.91
CA MET A 91 4.81 2.32 6.96
C MET A 91 5.26 2.55 8.39
N GLY A 92 6.57 2.69 8.59
CA GLY A 92 7.15 3.20 9.83
C GLY A 92 7.02 4.72 9.88
N ILE A 93 6.86 5.29 11.08
CA ILE A 93 6.94 6.73 11.30
C ILE A 93 8.09 6.99 12.25
N THR A 94 8.91 8.01 11.98
CA THR A 94 10.03 8.33 12.89
C THR A 94 9.52 8.83 14.24
N CYS A 95 10.28 8.50 15.28
CA CYS A 95 10.13 8.98 16.65
C CYS A 95 11.51 9.19 17.28
N ALA A 96 12.42 9.78 16.50
CA ALA A 96 13.80 10.00 16.94
C ALA A 96 13.92 11.07 18.03
N GLU A 97 12.91 11.93 18.15
CA GLU A 97 12.80 12.86 19.29
C GLU A 97 12.71 12.13 20.63
N ASP A 98 11.92 11.04 20.68
CA ASP A 98 11.72 10.28 21.93
C ASP A 98 12.84 9.28 22.22
N LEU A 99 13.41 8.68 21.18
CA LEU A 99 14.37 7.58 21.29
C LEU A 99 15.84 8.04 21.29
N GLY A 100 16.10 9.24 20.75
CA GLY A 100 17.43 9.66 20.31
C GLY A 100 17.74 9.20 18.88
N GLU A 101 18.48 10.03 18.15
CA GLU A 101 18.74 9.84 16.70
C GLU A 101 19.49 8.53 16.42
N GLU A 102 20.57 8.25 17.16
CA GLU A 102 21.38 7.05 17.00
C GLU A 102 20.59 5.77 17.30
N ALA A 103 19.90 5.72 18.45
CA ALA A 103 19.08 4.57 18.82
C ALA A 103 17.91 4.34 17.84
N PHE A 104 17.35 5.41 17.27
CA PHE A 104 16.35 5.28 16.22
C PHE A 104 16.95 4.68 14.96
N LEU A 105 18.10 5.17 14.47
CA LEU A 105 18.74 4.65 13.24
C LEU A 105 19.10 3.17 13.37
N GLU A 106 19.58 2.72 14.54
CA GLU A 106 19.81 1.30 14.79
C GLU A 106 18.53 0.47 14.72
N ARG A 107 17.42 0.97 15.30
CA ARG A 107 16.12 0.29 15.24
C ARG A 107 15.57 0.28 13.82
N ALA A 108 15.73 1.37 13.07
CA ALA A 108 15.33 1.46 11.67
C ALA A 108 16.08 0.44 10.82
N ALA A 109 17.41 0.32 10.99
CA ALA A 109 18.21 -0.70 10.29
C ALA A 109 17.65 -2.11 10.51
N ARG A 110 17.42 -2.49 11.79
CA ARG A 110 16.82 -3.79 12.12
C ARG A 110 15.40 -3.96 11.55
N ALA A 111 14.60 -2.89 11.46
CA ALA A 111 13.29 -2.95 10.86
C ALA A 111 13.36 -3.15 9.33
N PHE A 112 14.30 -2.49 8.66
CA PHE A 112 14.56 -2.67 7.23
C PHE A 112 15.04 -4.09 6.92
N GLU A 113 15.95 -4.65 7.72
CA GLU A 113 16.38 -6.06 7.64
C GLU A 113 15.20 -7.03 7.75
N ARG A 114 14.20 -6.71 8.58
CA ARG A 114 12.97 -7.50 8.75
C ARG A 114 11.89 -7.23 7.70
N GLY A 115 12.18 -6.39 6.71
CA GLY A 115 11.30 -6.17 5.56
C GLY A 115 10.44 -4.90 5.62
N LEU A 116 10.67 -3.97 6.53
CA LEU A 116 10.07 -2.64 6.42
C LEU A 116 10.60 -1.98 5.13
N ARG A 117 9.69 -1.45 4.30
CA ARG A 117 10.05 -0.88 2.99
C ARG A 117 9.58 0.55 2.77
N LEU A 118 8.90 1.12 3.75
CA LEU A 118 8.43 2.51 3.70
C LEU A 118 8.55 3.13 5.09
N VAL A 119 9.16 4.33 5.17
CA VAL A 119 9.25 5.10 6.40
C VAL A 119 8.93 6.57 6.14
N GLN A 120 8.14 7.18 7.03
CA GLN A 120 7.88 8.61 7.02
C GLN A 120 8.77 9.31 8.04
N LEU A 121 9.58 10.26 7.57
CA LEU A 121 10.28 11.21 8.42
C LEU A 121 9.30 12.27 8.93
N ARG A 122 9.00 12.22 10.24
CA ARG A 122 8.00 13.09 10.87
C ARG A 122 8.41 13.46 12.29
N GLU A 123 9.34 14.40 12.39
CA GLU A 123 9.77 15.02 13.66
C GLU A 123 9.19 16.45 13.70
N LYS A 124 7.99 16.59 14.26
CA LYS A 124 7.17 17.82 14.14
C LYS A 124 7.78 19.03 14.83
N THR A 125 8.49 18.80 15.93
CA THR A 125 9.04 19.85 16.80
C THR A 125 10.46 20.27 16.40
N TRP A 126 11.10 19.48 15.52
CA TRP A 126 12.49 19.75 15.15
C TRP A 126 12.64 20.94 14.20
N PRO A 127 13.65 21.80 14.44
CA PRO A 127 14.08 22.77 13.45
C PRO A 127 14.44 22.08 12.11
N VAL A 128 14.18 22.78 11.01
CA VAL A 128 14.43 22.25 9.64
C VAL A 128 15.87 21.73 9.51
N ALA A 129 16.88 22.48 9.99
CA ALA A 129 18.28 22.09 9.90
C ALA A 129 18.59 20.74 10.59
N ARG A 130 17.96 20.49 11.75
CA ARG A 130 18.12 19.22 12.49
C ARG A 130 17.44 18.08 11.74
N ARG A 131 16.22 18.30 11.29
CA ARG A 131 15.47 17.32 10.49
C ARG A 131 16.21 16.94 9.22
N ASP A 132 16.78 17.92 8.52
CA ASP A 132 17.55 17.68 7.31
C ASP A 132 18.86 16.92 7.60
N ALA A 133 19.55 17.22 8.69
CA ALA A 133 20.75 16.48 9.11
C ALA A 133 20.44 15.02 9.43
N PHE A 134 19.34 14.75 10.11
CA PHE A 134 18.87 13.40 10.39
C PHE A 134 18.42 12.68 9.12
N ALA A 135 17.70 13.36 8.22
CA ALA A 135 17.28 12.80 6.93
C ALA A 135 18.48 12.31 6.10
N ARG A 136 19.60 13.06 6.08
CA ARG A 136 20.83 12.66 5.37
C ARG A 136 21.48 11.38 5.92
N GLN A 137 21.11 10.94 7.12
CA GLN A 137 21.51 9.64 7.67
C GLN A 137 20.46 8.57 7.40
N LEU A 138 19.19 8.88 7.59
CA LEU A 138 18.08 7.94 7.43
C LEU A 138 17.89 7.51 5.97
N VAL A 139 17.94 8.46 5.02
CA VAL A 139 17.68 8.18 3.60
C VAL A 139 18.68 7.17 3.01
N PRO A 140 20.01 7.35 3.12
CA PRO A 140 20.95 6.36 2.63
C PRO A 140 20.82 5.01 3.34
N LEU A 141 20.52 5.01 4.64
CA LEU A 141 20.29 3.77 5.39
C LEU A 141 19.08 3.00 4.85
N ALA A 142 17.97 3.69 4.60
CA ALA A 142 16.78 3.08 4.03
C ALA A 142 17.02 2.54 2.61
N HIS A 143 17.65 3.35 1.74
CA HIS A 143 17.97 2.99 0.35
C HIS A 143 18.90 1.76 0.27
N ALA A 144 19.88 1.64 1.18
CA ALA A 144 20.74 0.47 1.26
C ALA A 144 19.97 -0.85 1.49
N HIS A 145 18.75 -0.76 2.05
CA HIS A 145 17.87 -1.89 2.29
C HIS A 145 16.67 -1.96 1.29
N GLY A 146 16.69 -1.14 0.25
CA GLY A 146 15.59 -1.05 -0.72
C GLY A 146 14.28 -0.50 -0.12
N ALA A 147 14.38 0.33 0.92
CA ALA A 147 13.25 1.00 1.53
C ALA A 147 13.13 2.45 1.03
N THR A 148 11.90 2.93 0.96
CA THR A 148 11.51 4.28 0.53
C THR A 148 11.36 5.19 1.74
N VAL A 149 11.82 6.44 1.65
CA VAL A 149 11.63 7.48 2.67
C VAL A 149 10.73 8.58 2.12
N VAL A 150 9.64 8.87 2.82
CA VAL A 150 8.80 10.04 2.57
C VAL A 150 8.95 11.05 3.70
N VAL A 151 8.86 12.33 3.40
CA VAL A 151 8.92 13.38 4.42
C VAL A 151 7.55 13.94 4.72
N ASN A 152 7.26 14.25 5.97
CA ASN A 152 6.08 15.01 6.37
C ASN A 152 6.35 16.50 6.11
N GLY A 153 6.25 16.93 4.85
CA GLY A 153 6.59 18.26 4.39
C GLY A 153 6.18 18.51 2.95
N SER A 154 6.87 19.42 2.28
CA SER A 154 6.66 19.73 0.87
C SER A 154 7.54 18.86 -0.05
N ALA A 155 7.26 18.87 -1.36
CA ALA A 155 8.10 18.22 -2.36
C ALA A 155 9.54 18.80 -2.35
N ASP A 156 9.69 20.12 -2.12
CA ASP A 156 11.00 20.75 -2.00
C ASP A 156 11.78 20.24 -0.77
N ASP A 157 11.07 19.92 0.33
CA ASP A 157 11.69 19.29 1.50
C ASP A 157 12.24 17.91 1.13
N ALA A 158 11.47 17.10 0.40
CA ALA A 158 11.90 15.78 -0.04
C ALA A 158 13.13 15.86 -0.96
N LEU A 159 13.09 16.72 -1.97
CA LEU A 159 14.20 16.95 -2.91
C LEU A 159 15.47 17.39 -2.19
N ARG A 160 15.36 18.31 -1.21
CA ARG A 160 16.50 18.86 -0.47
C ARG A 160 17.27 17.80 0.31
N VAL A 161 16.60 16.77 0.80
CA VAL A 161 17.20 15.70 1.62
C VAL A 161 17.40 14.38 0.86
N GLY A 162 17.00 14.32 -0.41
CA GLY A 162 17.11 13.12 -1.25
C GLY A 162 16.11 12.03 -0.88
N ALA A 163 14.97 12.40 -0.25
CA ALA A 163 13.87 11.48 0.03
C ALA A 163 13.04 11.22 -1.25
N ASP A 164 12.26 10.15 -1.22
CA ASP A 164 11.54 9.63 -2.38
C ASP A 164 10.19 10.32 -2.61
N GLY A 165 9.69 11.06 -1.61
CA GLY A 165 8.41 11.75 -1.71
C GLY A 165 7.95 12.40 -0.41
N THR A 166 6.66 12.75 -0.37
CA THR A 166 5.98 13.38 0.77
C THR A 166 4.72 12.64 1.19
#